data_9a77f89952314bf5583b1388dcb31e63
#
_entry.id   9a77f89952314bf5583b1388dcb31e63
#
_cell.length_a   1.000
_cell.length_b   1.000
_cell.length_c   1.000
_cell.angle_alpha   90.00
_cell.angle_beta   90.00
_cell.angle_gamma   90.00
#
_symmetry.space_group_name_H-M   'P 1'
#
loop_
_entity.id
_entity.type
_entity.pdbx_description
1 polymer ?
#
loop_
_entity_poly.entity_id
_entity_poly.type
_entity_poly.pdbx_seq_one_letter_code
_entity_poly.pdbx_strand_id
1 'polypeptide(L)'
;MNEAVTTDRSAIIAKLTQTQPWLRFVGIMMMIGAVLMILGGTACTLLGVFTLAGMIPLGKGAGGAMLLGIGLLYVVLSVIYFFPARLLLKSARAIRTLATAPEKAAVIEALEAQRRFWKFIGIFIISLLAFYLLAIAAAIIIPAIQAIAAHKN
;
A
#
# COMPACT_ATOMS: atom_id res chain seq x y z
N MET A 1 42.44 -4.97 16.80
CA MET A 1 41.42 -4.00 16.31
C MET A 1 40.53 -4.60 15.19
N ASN A 2 41.01 -5.55 14.39
CA ASN A 2 40.20 -6.20 13.33
C ASN A 2 39.20 -7.25 13.83
N GLU A 3 39.46 -7.95 14.91
CA GLU A 3 38.57 -9.01 15.44
C GLU A 3 37.24 -8.45 16.01
N ALA A 4 37.30 -7.32 16.72
CA ALA A 4 36.08 -6.70 17.24
C ALA A 4 35.13 -6.24 16.13
N VAL A 5 35.68 -5.69 15.05
CA VAL A 5 34.91 -5.21 13.88
C VAL A 5 34.29 -6.38 13.10
N THR A 6 34.95 -7.53 13.02
CA THR A 6 34.41 -8.73 12.35
C THR A 6 33.30 -9.38 13.17
N THR A 7 33.42 -9.41 14.50
CA THR A 7 32.43 -9.96 15.43
C THR A 7 31.14 -9.13 15.40
N ASP A 8 31.23 -7.81 15.44
CA ASP A 8 30.08 -6.91 15.32
C ASP A 8 29.35 -7.09 13.96
N ARG A 9 30.10 -7.25 12.88
CA ARG A 9 29.54 -7.44 11.54
C ARG A 9 28.76 -8.76 11.43
N SER A 10 29.29 -9.85 11.96
CA SER A 10 28.63 -11.15 11.94
C SER A 10 27.32 -11.14 12.75
N ALA A 11 27.31 -10.46 13.89
CA ALA A 11 26.14 -10.28 14.73
C ALA A 11 25.03 -9.46 14.02
N ILE A 12 25.40 -8.41 13.28
CA ILE A 12 24.45 -7.60 12.50
C ILE A 12 23.85 -8.43 11.37
N ILE A 13 24.66 -9.19 10.62
CA ILE A 13 24.19 -10.06 9.55
C ILE A 13 23.25 -11.13 10.08
N ALA A 14 23.57 -11.76 11.21
CA ALA A 14 22.70 -12.76 11.85
C ALA A 14 21.34 -12.19 12.24
N LYS A 15 21.27 -10.98 12.79
CA LYS A 15 20.01 -10.31 13.12
C LYS A 15 19.21 -9.93 11.88
N LEU A 16 19.86 -9.46 10.82
CA LEU A 16 19.20 -9.11 9.55
C LEU A 16 18.61 -10.37 8.88
N THR A 17 19.34 -11.48 8.87
CA THR A 17 18.85 -12.74 8.30
C THR A 17 17.67 -13.32 9.06
N GLN A 18 17.56 -13.07 10.36
CA GLN A 18 16.44 -13.48 11.18
C GLN A 18 15.13 -12.75 10.82
N THR A 19 15.22 -11.52 10.29
CA THR A 19 14.04 -10.74 9.84
C THR A 19 13.61 -11.07 8.41
N GLN A 20 14.47 -11.69 7.61
CA GLN A 20 14.22 -12.02 6.20
C GLN A 20 12.93 -12.82 5.94
N PRO A 21 12.61 -13.91 6.69
CA PRO A 21 11.41 -14.69 6.42
C PRO A 21 10.12 -13.87 6.64
N TRP A 22 10.12 -13.00 7.63
CA TRP A 22 8.98 -12.11 7.92
C TRP A 22 8.76 -11.07 6.80
N LEU A 23 9.83 -10.44 6.33
CA LEU A 23 9.75 -9.49 5.22
C LEU A 23 9.22 -10.15 3.94
N ARG A 24 9.69 -11.38 3.67
CA ARG A 24 9.20 -12.16 2.53
C ARG A 24 7.74 -12.55 2.69
N PHE A 25 7.34 -13.03 3.86
CA PHE A 25 5.96 -13.40 4.17
C PHE A 25 5.01 -12.21 4.00
N VAL A 26 5.31 -11.09 4.63
CA VAL A 26 4.50 -9.86 4.53
C VAL A 26 4.45 -9.35 3.09
N GLY A 27 5.58 -9.35 2.37
CA GLY A 27 5.64 -8.94 0.98
C GLY A 27 4.78 -9.81 0.06
N ILE A 28 4.76 -11.14 0.26
CA ILE A 28 3.90 -12.06 -0.48
C ILE A 28 2.43 -11.83 -0.14
N MET A 29 2.07 -11.68 1.13
CA MET A 29 0.70 -11.41 1.57
C MET A 29 0.17 -10.10 0.98
N MET A 30 0.98 -9.04 0.97
CA MET A 30 0.62 -7.77 0.32
C MET A 30 0.44 -7.93 -1.20
N MET A 31 1.28 -8.74 -1.85
CA MET A 31 1.16 -9.01 -3.29
C MET A 31 -0.15 -9.75 -3.60
N ILE A 32 -0.49 -10.79 -2.83
CA ILE A 32 -1.76 -11.52 -2.95
C ILE A 32 -2.93 -10.56 -2.73
N GLY A 33 -2.88 -9.73 -1.68
CA GLY A 33 -3.91 -8.72 -1.41
C GLY A 33 -4.09 -7.73 -2.57
N ALA A 34 -3.00 -7.24 -3.16
CA ALA A 34 -3.05 -6.37 -4.33
C ALA A 34 -3.73 -7.04 -5.54
N VAL A 35 -3.39 -8.32 -5.81
CA VAL A 35 -4.02 -9.09 -6.90
C VAL A 35 -5.51 -9.29 -6.65
N LEU A 36 -5.90 -9.65 -5.44
CA LEU A 36 -7.31 -9.81 -5.08
C LEU A 36 -8.09 -8.47 -5.20
N MET A 37 -7.47 -7.35 -4.82
CA MET A 37 -8.06 -6.02 -5.00
C MET A 37 -8.22 -5.65 -6.48
N ILE A 38 -7.25 -5.98 -7.35
CA ILE A 38 -7.39 -5.77 -8.81
C ILE A 38 -8.55 -6.58 -9.35
N LEU A 39 -8.61 -7.88 -9.03
CA LEU A 39 -9.66 -8.77 -9.52
C LEU A 39 -11.05 -8.32 -9.03
N GLY A 40 -11.18 -8.07 -7.74
CA GLY A 40 -12.44 -7.60 -7.14
C GLY A 40 -12.84 -6.21 -7.66
N GLY A 41 -11.88 -5.28 -7.75
CA GLY A 41 -12.11 -3.95 -8.30
C GLY A 41 -12.56 -3.97 -9.76
N THR A 42 -11.90 -4.79 -10.59
CA THR A 42 -12.28 -4.97 -12.01
C THR A 42 -13.67 -5.57 -12.13
N ALA A 43 -13.97 -6.60 -11.34
CA ALA A 43 -15.32 -7.22 -11.33
C ALA A 43 -16.40 -6.20 -10.93
N CYS A 44 -16.18 -5.42 -9.86
CA CYS A 44 -17.12 -4.37 -9.44
C CYS A 44 -17.28 -3.28 -10.49
N THR A 45 -16.19 -2.87 -11.14
CA THR A 45 -16.23 -1.86 -12.23
C THR A 45 -17.05 -2.37 -13.41
N LEU A 46 -16.83 -3.60 -13.86
CA LEU A 46 -17.59 -4.22 -14.95
C LEU A 46 -19.07 -4.34 -14.59
N LEU A 47 -19.39 -4.84 -13.39
CA LEU A 47 -20.78 -4.91 -12.90
C LEU A 47 -21.43 -3.52 -12.88
N GLY A 48 -20.70 -2.49 -12.42
CA GLY A 48 -21.18 -1.12 -12.42
C GLY A 48 -21.50 -0.60 -13.82
N VAL A 49 -20.62 -0.86 -14.79
CA VAL A 49 -20.84 -0.49 -16.20
C VAL A 49 -22.05 -1.22 -16.78
N PHE A 50 -22.18 -2.53 -16.58
CA PHE A 50 -23.33 -3.30 -17.08
C PHE A 50 -24.66 -2.87 -16.43
N THR A 51 -24.63 -2.47 -15.17
CA THR A 51 -25.81 -1.93 -14.48
C THR A 51 -26.19 -0.55 -15.04
N LEU A 52 -25.24 0.32 -15.31
CA LEU A 52 -25.49 1.63 -15.93
C LEU A 52 -25.99 1.50 -17.37
N ALA A 53 -25.49 0.50 -18.11
CA ALA A 53 -25.97 0.17 -19.45
C ALA A 53 -27.37 -0.47 -19.47
N GLY A 54 -28.00 -0.72 -18.30
CA GLY A 54 -29.33 -1.32 -18.20
C GLY A 54 -29.37 -2.82 -18.47
N MET A 55 -28.21 -3.48 -18.60
CA MET A 55 -28.10 -4.91 -18.83
C MET A 55 -28.39 -5.75 -17.58
N ILE A 56 -28.13 -5.18 -16.39
CA ILE A 56 -28.36 -5.87 -15.10
C ILE A 56 -29.25 -4.99 -14.22
N PRO A 57 -30.39 -5.48 -13.71
CA PRO A 57 -31.32 -4.70 -12.90
C PRO A 57 -30.89 -4.60 -11.43
N LEU A 58 -29.63 -4.17 -11.16
CA LEU A 58 -29.09 -3.94 -9.82
C LEU A 58 -29.29 -2.48 -9.37
N GLY A 59 -30.55 -2.10 -9.09
CA GLY A 59 -30.85 -0.74 -8.60
C GLY A 59 -30.70 0.35 -9.68
N LYS A 60 -31.79 1.02 -10.01
CA LYS A 60 -31.84 2.02 -11.09
C LYS A 60 -30.85 3.19 -10.82
N GLY A 61 -29.83 3.31 -11.65
CA GLY A 61 -28.91 4.44 -11.72
C GLY A 61 -27.89 4.56 -10.59
N ALA A 62 -28.33 4.77 -9.35
CA ALA A 62 -27.43 5.00 -8.22
C ALA A 62 -26.58 3.77 -7.84
N GLY A 63 -27.13 2.55 -7.96
CA GLY A 63 -26.41 1.32 -7.66
C GLY A 63 -25.23 1.06 -8.61
N GLY A 64 -25.42 1.30 -9.90
CA GLY A 64 -24.37 1.15 -10.92
C GLY A 64 -23.22 2.16 -10.73
N ALA A 65 -23.54 3.42 -10.45
CA ALA A 65 -22.54 4.45 -10.18
C ALA A 65 -21.75 4.15 -8.91
N MET A 66 -22.39 3.65 -7.87
CA MET A 66 -21.73 3.24 -6.61
C MET A 66 -20.78 2.07 -6.82
N LEU A 67 -21.20 1.01 -7.54
CA LEU A 67 -20.35 -0.13 -7.88
C LEU A 67 -19.13 0.29 -8.71
N LEU A 68 -19.33 1.17 -9.69
CA LEU A 68 -18.26 1.70 -10.51
C LEU A 68 -17.26 2.51 -9.67
N GLY A 69 -17.73 3.38 -8.77
CA GLY A 69 -16.90 4.16 -7.87
C GLY A 69 -16.09 3.28 -6.92
N ILE A 70 -16.73 2.27 -6.31
CA ILE A 70 -16.06 1.30 -5.44
C ILE A 70 -15.02 0.50 -6.23
N GLY A 71 -15.36 0.02 -7.42
CA GLY A 71 -14.45 -0.74 -8.27
C GLY A 71 -13.20 0.06 -8.64
N LEU A 72 -13.35 1.30 -9.07
CA LEU A 72 -12.22 2.20 -9.37
C LEU A 72 -11.35 2.47 -8.13
N LEU A 73 -11.98 2.69 -6.98
CA LEU A 73 -11.26 2.88 -5.71
C LEU A 73 -10.39 1.65 -5.37
N TYR A 74 -10.92 0.42 -5.52
CA TYR A 74 -10.15 -0.80 -5.29
C TYR A 74 -8.99 -0.96 -6.26
N VAL A 75 -9.16 -0.60 -7.53
CA VAL A 75 -8.07 -0.60 -8.52
C VAL A 75 -6.97 0.38 -8.12
N VAL A 76 -7.31 1.61 -7.71
CA VAL A 76 -6.33 2.59 -7.23
C VAL A 76 -5.60 2.09 -5.98
N LEU A 77 -6.33 1.57 -5.00
CA LEU A 77 -5.75 1.00 -3.78
C LEU A 77 -4.81 -0.17 -4.09
N SER A 78 -5.13 -1.02 -5.07
CA SER A 78 -4.27 -2.14 -5.46
C SER A 78 -2.89 -1.68 -5.94
N VAL A 79 -2.82 -0.58 -6.71
CA VAL A 79 -1.56 0.01 -7.15
C VAL A 79 -0.75 0.49 -5.94
N ILE A 80 -1.40 1.15 -4.98
CA ILE A 80 -0.77 1.62 -3.73
C ILE A 80 -0.20 0.46 -2.92
N TYR A 81 -0.91 -0.67 -2.83
CA TYR A 81 -0.44 -1.88 -2.14
C TYR A 81 0.68 -2.61 -2.88
N PHE A 82 0.72 -2.54 -4.20
CA PHE A 82 1.70 -3.21 -5.03
C PHE A 82 3.12 -2.65 -4.84
N PHE A 83 3.26 -1.33 -4.67
CA PHE A 83 4.56 -0.67 -4.50
C PHE A 83 5.31 -1.14 -3.24
N PRO A 84 4.75 -1.07 -2.02
CA PRO A 84 5.44 -1.54 -0.82
C PRO A 84 5.68 -3.05 -0.84
N ALA A 85 4.79 -3.84 -1.44
CA ALA A 85 4.99 -5.28 -1.60
C ALA A 85 6.28 -5.58 -2.41
N ARG A 86 6.50 -4.88 -3.52
CA ARG A 86 7.73 -5.01 -4.32
C ARG A 86 8.98 -4.57 -3.56
N LEU A 87 8.89 -3.46 -2.80
CA LEU A 87 10.01 -2.97 -1.99
C LEU A 87 10.39 -3.97 -0.89
N LEU A 88 9.41 -4.55 -0.20
CA LEU A 88 9.63 -5.59 0.82
C LEU A 88 10.29 -6.84 0.22
N LEU A 89 9.80 -7.32 -0.92
CA LEU A 89 10.39 -8.48 -1.60
C LEU A 89 11.81 -8.20 -2.09
N LYS A 90 12.08 -6.96 -2.56
CA LYS A 90 13.43 -6.55 -2.94
C LYS A 90 14.37 -6.51 -1.73
N SER A 91 13.92 -5.96 -0.60
CA SER A 91 14.67 -5.94 0.66
C SER A 91 14.95 -7.35 1.18
N ALA A 92 13.95 -8.25 1.13
CA ALA A 92 14.14 -9.65 1.54
C ALA A 92 15.16 -10.40 0.66
N ARG A 93 15.22 -10.09 -0.65
CA ARG A 93 16.23 -10.65 -1.56
C ARG A 93 17.63 -10.11 -1.25
N ALA A 94 17.75 -8.79 -1.02
CA ALA A 94 19.03 -8.17 -0.68
C ALA A 94 19.62 -8.76 0.61
N ILE A 95 18.79 -9.00 1.65
CA ILE A 95 19.22 -9.66 2.88
C ILE A 95 19.66 -11.12 2.62
N ARG A 96 18.99 -11.83 1.72
CA ARG A 96 19.40 -13.19 1.35
C ARG A 96 20.77 -13.21 0.67
N THR A 97 21.06 -12.25 -0.19
CA THR A 97 22.38 -12.12 -0.85
C THR A 97 23.49 -11.85 0.18
N LEU A 98 23.18 -11.07 1.23
CA LEU A 98 24.09 -10.87 2.35
C LEU A 98 24.48 -12.15 3.09
N ALA A 99 23.54 -13.10 3.22
CA ALA A 99 23.80 -14.38 3.89
C ALA A 99 24.73 -15.29 3.07
N THR A 100 24.73 -15.15 1.74
CA THR A 100 25.54 -15.99 0.83
C THR A 100 26.88 -15.35 0.43
N ALA A 101 26.91 -14.01 0.36
CA ALA A 101 28.12 -13.25 0.01
C ALA A 101 28.19 -11.95 0.85
N PRO A 102 28.87 -11.98 2.02
CA PRO A 102 28.91 -10.85 2.94
C PRO A 102 29.88 -9.74 2.47
N GLU A 103 29.69 -9.24 1.26
CA GLU A 103 30.43 -8.11 0.73
C GLU A 103 29.91 -6.78 1.29
N LYS A 104 30.79 -5.77 1.43
CA LYS A 104 30.38 -4.43 1.88
C LYS A 104 29.29 -3.82 1.00
N ALA A 105 29.35 -4.05 -0.31
CA ALA A 105 28.38 -3.56 -1.28
C ALA A 105 26.97 -4.10 -1.00
N ALA A 106 26.83 -5.39 -0.67
CA ALA A 106 25.54 -6.03 -0.37
C ALA A 106 24.91 -5.49 0.94
N VAL A 107 25.73 -5.13 1.94
CA VAL A 107 25.24 -4.48 3.18
C VAL A 107 24.67 -3.09 2.87
N ILE A 108 25.36 -2.30 2.07
CA ILE A 108 24.91 -0.97 1.66
C ILE A 108 23.62 -1.07 0.86
N GLU A 109 23.52 -2.01 -0.08
CA GLU A 109 22.30 -2.23 -0.88
C GLU A 109 21.09 -2.62 -0.01
N ALA A 110 21.27 -3.49 0.99
CA ALA A 110 20.22 -3.87 1.92
C ALA A 110 19.73 -2.68 2.76
N LEU A 111 20.65 -1.85 3.28
CA LEU A 111 20.31 -0.66 4.04
C LEU A 111 19.64 0.41 3.18
N GLU A 112 20.06 0.60 1.93
CA GLU A 112 19.41 1.51 1.00
C GLU A 112 17.98 1.03 0.64
N ALA A 113 17.78 -0.27 0.43
CA ALA A 113 16.47 -0.83 0.16
C ALA A 113 15.51 -0.58 1.35
N GLN A 114 16.02 -0.76 2.58
CA GLN A 114 15.27 -0.48 3.80
C GLN A 114 14.96 1.02 3.95
N ARG A 115 15.93 1.90 3.68
CA ARG A 115 15.74 3.36 3.70
C ARG A 115 14.67 3.81 2.71
N ARG A 116 14.67 3.27 1.49
CA ARG A 116 13.65 3.56 0.45
C ARG A 116 12.27 3.12 0.90
N PHE A 117 12.16 1.94 1.51
CA PHE A 117 10.91 1.44 2.08
C PHE A 117 10.35 2.38 3.16
N TRP A 118 11.17 2.78 4.14
CA TRP A 118 10.74 3.67 5.21
C TRP A 118 10.34 5.07 4.70
N LYS A 119 11.06 5.61 3.71
CA LYS A 119 10.67 6.86 3.04
C LYS A 119 9.29 6.74 2.39
N PHE A 120 9.05 5.65 1.66
CA PHE A 120 7.77 5.42 1.03
C PHE A 120 6.63 5.32 2.06
N ILE A 121 6.82 4.52 3.11
CA ILE A 121 5.84 4.37 4.20
C ILE A 121 5.58 5.73 4.89
N GLY A 122 6.61 6.50 5.18
CA GLY A 122 6.48 7.83 5.78
C GLY A 122 5.64 8.78 4.93
N ILE A 123 5.94 8.88 3.64
CA ILE A 123 5.15 9.70 2.69
C ILE A 123 3.71 9.20 2.62
N PHE A 124 3.50 7.88 2.56
CA PHE A 124 2.17 7.28 2.50
C PHE A 124 1.33 7.61 3.75
N ILE A 125 1.90 7.46 4.95
CA ILE A 125 1.21 7.78 6.21
C ILE A 125 0.84 9.26 6.28
N ILE A 126 1.76 10.16 5.90
CA ILE A 126 1.49 11.61 5.88
C ILE A 126 0.36 11.92 4.88
N SER A 127 0.38 11.33 3.69
CA SER A 127 -0.67 11.52 2.68
C SER A 127 -2.02 11.00 3.17
N LEU A 128 -2.05 9.84 3.83
CA LEU A 128 -3.26 9.27 4.40
C LEU A 128 -3.83 10.16 5.51
N LEU A 129 -2.97 10.68 6.39
CA LEU A 129 -3.36 11.58 7.46
C LEU A 129 -3.93 12.90 6.91
N ALA A 130 -3.28 13.47 5.90
CA ALA A 130 -3.77 14.69 5.24
C ALA A 130 -5.15 14.46 4.59
N PHE A 131 -5.32 13.32 3.89
CA PHE A 131 -6.61 12.95 3.31
C PHE A 131 -7.69 12.76 4.38
N TYR A 132 -7.35 12.13 5.50
CA TYR A 132 -8.28 11.92 6.61
C TYR A 132 -8.72 13.26 7.24
N LEU A 133 -7.79 14.20 7.43
CA LEU A 133 -8.10 15.54 7.94
C LEU A 133 -9.01 16.31 6.98
N LEU A 134 -8.74 16.23 5.65
CA LEU A 134 -9.60 16.82 4.62
C LEU A 134 -11.02 16.20 4.63
N ALA A 135 -11.12 14.89 4.80
CA ALA A 135 -12.42 14.20 4.87
C ALA A 135 -13.23 14.66 6.11
N ILE A 136 -12.58 14.81 7.28
CA ILE A 136 -13.22 15.34 8.48
C ILE A 136 -13.68 16.79 8.25
N ALA A 137 -12.81 17.63 7.70
CA ALA A 137 -13.16 19.02 7.41
C ALA A 137 -14.37 19.10 6.46
N ALA A 138 -14.38 18.30 5.40
CA ALA A 138 -15.51 18.23 4.47
C ALA A 138 -16.80 17.74 5.14
N ALA A 139 -16.71 16.74 6.02
CA ALA A 139 -17.86 16.21 6.76
C ALA A 139 -18.50 17.23 7.72
N ILE A 140 -17.72 18.20 8.21
CA ILE A 140 -18.21 19.28 9.07
C ILE A 140 -18.71 20.48 8.25
N ILE A 141 -17.95 20.87 7.23
CA ILE A 141 -18.22 22.09 6.44
C ILE A 141 -19.44 21.91 5.53
N ILE A 142 -19.60 20.74 4.87
CA ILE A 142 -20.69 20.52 3.92
C ILE A 142 -22.06 20.66 4.59
N PRO A 143 -22.39 20.00 5.71
CA PRO A 143 -23.69 20.17 6.36
C PRO A 143 -23.88 21.58 6.94
N ALA A 144 -22.82 22.25 7.40
CA ALA A 144 -22.91 23.61 7.87
C ALA A 144 -23.34 24.59 6.75
N ILE A 145 -22.75 24.44 5.55
CA ILE A 145 -23.13 25.24 4.38
C ILE A 145 -24.58 24.96 3.97
N GLN A 146 -25.00 23.69 3.97
CA GLN A 146 -26.38 23.29 3.64
C GLN A 146 -27.40 23.87 4.64
N ALA A 147 -27.09 23.87 5.93
CA ALA A 147 -27.94 24.46 6.96
C ALA A 147 -28.12 25.99 6.77
N ILE A 148 -27.03 26.69 6.44
CA ILE A 148 -27.07 28.15 6.15
C ILE A 148 -27.87 28.43 4.87
N ALA A 149 -27.73 27.60 3.83
CA ALA A 149 -28.48 27.75 2.59
C ALA A 149 -29.98 27.52 2.78
N ALA A 150 -30.36 26.54 3.61
CA ALA A 150 -31.75 26.25 3.94
C ALA A 150 -32.44 27.36 4.74
N HIS A 151 -31.71 28.16 5.52
CA HIS A 151 -32.27 29.29 6.29
C HIS A 151 -32.48 30.57 5.45
N LYS A 152 -31.93 30.64 4.23
CA LYS A 152 -32.06 31.80 3.32
C LYS A 152 -33.25 31.69 2.35
N ASN A 153 -33.85 30.51 2.21
CA ASN A 153 -35.05 30.26 1.42
C ASN A 153 -36.27 30.14 2.29
#